data_c2890fa87be0f3602868a4a82aa16cec
#
_entry.id   c2890fa87be0f3602868a4a82aa16cec
#
_cell.length_a   1.000
_cell.length_b   1.000
_cell.length_c   1.000
_cell.angle_alpha   90.00
_cell.angle_beta   90.00
_cell.angle_gamma   90.00
#
_symmetry.space_group_name_H-M   'P 1'
#
loop_
_entity.id
_entity.type
_entity.pdbx_description
1 polymer ?
#
loop_
_entity_poly.entity_id
_entity_poly.type
_entity_poly.pdbx_seq_one_letter_code
_entity_poly.pdbx_strand_id
1 'polypeptide(L)'
;ISAYYYTKNGIFLGDNHLKNVQQFPEKKYLENFDYDLAIPGDTSRFWVLAQEKINEDRKIKFFKTHNALVKLGNNDFTSRSNSLGGIYIVRDPRNVVDSMSRHFQINHDKALEVMQDKKNFTYDFKKKKDYSDYQFISSWELNYQSWKNNNLLPIKFLKYEDLLSETFFVFKEIIEFINKLTNNKSGFSRE
;
A
#
# COMPACT_ATOMS: atom_id res chain seq x y z
N ILE A 1 -4.18 -11.72 -6.24
CA ILE A 1 -5.15 -10.64 -6.58
C ILE A 1 -4.83 -10.10 -7.96
N SER A 2 -3.63 -9.58 -8.19
CA SER A 2 -3.25 -9.00 -9.47
C SER A 2 -3.38 -10.00 -10.63
N ALA A 3 -2.94 -11.26 -10.44
CA ALA A 3 -3.14 -12.30 -11.43
C ALA A 3 -4.62 -12.51 -11.76
N TYR A 4 -5.49 -12.57 -10.75
CA TYR A 4 -6.93 -12.76 -10.96
C TYR A 4 -7.58 -11.63 -11.78
N TYR A 5 -7.21 -10.36 -11.52
CA TYR A 5 -7.82 -9.21 -12.18
C TYR A 5 -7.18 -8.84 -13.51
N TYR A 6 -5.90 -9.17 -13.72
CA TYR A 6 -5.18 -8.82 -14.96
C TYR A 6 -5.02 -9.96 -15.95
N THR A 7 -5.43 -11.18 -15.60
CA THR A 7 -5.45 -12.31 -16.53
C THR A 7 -6.88 -12.59 -17.01
N LYS A 8 -7.07 -12.77 -18.32
CA LYS A 8 -8.39 -13.06 -18.88
C LYS A 8 -9.01 -14.37 -18.38
N ASN A 9 -8.19 -15.33 -17.96
CA ASN A 9 -8.61 -16.67 -17.58
C ASN A 9 -8.21 -17.05 -16.14
N GLY A 10 -7.76 -16.09 -15.32
CA GLY A 10 -7.32 -16.38 -13.94
C GLY A 10 -6.07 -17.26 -13.82
N ILE A 11 -5.45 -17.66 -14.94
CA ILE A 11 -4.29 -18.56 -14.95
C ILE A 11 -3.03 -17.72 -14.68
N PHE A 12 -2.30 -18.07 -13.62
CA PHE A 12 -1.01 -17.48 -13.31
C PHE A 12 0.08 -18.07 -14.23
N LEU A 13 0.56 -17.28 -15.17
CA LEU A 13 1.61 -17.65 -16.11
C LEU A 13 3.00 -17.09 -15.72
N GLY A 14 3.35 -17.15 -14.43
CA GLY A 14 4.64 -16.70 -13.91
C GLY A 14 4.67 -15.26 -13.39
N ASP A 15 5.86 -14.77 -13.02
CA ASP A 15 6.06 -13.50 -12.29
C ASP A 15 5.73 -12.22 -13.07
N ASN A 16 5.46 -12.31 -14.36
CA ASN A 16 5.19 -11.14 -15.20
C ASN A 16 3.93 -10.35 -14.76
N HIS A 17 2.96 -11.02 -14.12
CA HIS A 17 1.74 -10.36 -13.63
C HIS A 17 1.96 -9.53 -12.37
N LEU A 18 3.01 -9.82 -11.60
CA LEU A 18 3.37 -9.02 -10.41
C LEU A 18 3.87 -7.63 -10.80
N LYS A 19 4.43 -7.46 -11.99
CA LYS A 19 4.85 -6.17 -12.53
C LYS A 19 3.68 -5.19 -12.76
N ASN A 20 2.44 -5.69 -12.80
CA ASN A 20 1.25 -4.86 -12.94
C ASN A 20 0.81 -4.22 -11.62
N VAL A 21 1.30 -4.71 -10.48
CA VAL A 21 1.07 -4.07 -9.17
C VAL A 21 2.16 -3.06 -8.94
N GLN A 22 1.80 -1.81 -9.13
CA GLN A 22 2.70 -0.68 -8.99
C GLN A 22 2.66 -0.15 -7.56
N GLN A 23 3.66 0.61 -7.18
CA GLN A 23 3.71 1.28 -5.89
C GLN A 23 3.24 2.73 -6.03
N PHE A 24 2.57 3.25 -5.00
CA PHE A 24 2.27 4.66 -4.87
C PHE A 24 2.59 5.12 -3.43
N PRO A 25 3.26 6.25 -3.23
CA PRO A 25 3.85 7.15 -4.23
C PRO A 25 5.05 6.57 -4.97
N GLU A 26 5.28 7.01 -6.19
CA GLU A 26 6.44 6.67 -7.01
C GLU A 26 6.76 7.83 -7.96
N LYS A 27 8.04 8.11 -8.21
CA LYS A 27 8.53 9.27 -9.00
C LYS A 27 7.76 9.48 -10.31
N LYS A 28 7.54 8.41 -11.08
CA LYS A 28 6.87 8.48 -12.40
C LYS A 28 5.47 9.10 -12.39
N TYR A 29 4.78 9.06 -11.24
CA TYR A 29 3.44 9.69 -11.10
C TYR A 29 3.53 11.15 -10.68
N LEU A 30 4.71 11.61 -10.28
CA LEU A 30 4.94 12.92 -9.70
C LEU A 30 5.81 13.81 -10.58
N GLU A 31 6.39 13.28 -11.69
CA GLU A 31 7.33 13.97 -12.57
C GLU A 31 6.82 15.32 -13.12
N ASN A 32 5.52 15.48 -13.28
CA ASN A 32 4.92 16.70 -13.84
C ASN A 32 4.51 17.72 -12.80
N PHE A 33 4.91 17.53 -11.54
CA PHE A 33 4.61 18.46 -10.45
C PHE A 33 5.87 19.16 -9.97
N ASP A 34 5.71 20.42 -9.52
CA ASP A 34 6.80 21.24 -9.02
C ASP A 34 7.01 21.01 -7.51
N TYR A 35 7.93 20.10 -7.18
CA TYR A 35 8.35 19.77 -5.82
C TYR A 35 9.87 19.75 -5.68
N ASP A 36 10.36 20.00 -4.48
CA ASP A 36 11.78 19.91 -4.16
C ASP A 36 12.17 18.45 -3.84
N LEU A 37 12.97 17.87 -4.73
CA LEU A 37 13.49 16.51 -4.57
C LEU A 37 14.29 16.29 -3.28
N ALA A 38 14.90 17.36 -2.75
CA ALA A 38 15.76 17.29 -1.57
C ALA A 38 14.99 17.40 -0.23
N ILE A 39 13.69 17.72 -0.28
CA ILE A 39 12.84 17.86 0.91
C ILE A 39 11.99 16.63 1.12
N PRO A 40 12.24 15.84 2.20
CA PRO A 40 11.41 14.69 2.52
C PRO A 40 9.93 15.08 2.68
N GLY A 41 9.07 14.42 1.93
CA GLY A 41 7.62 14.61 2.02
C GLY A 41 7.05 15.79 1.24
N ASP A 42 7.86 16.59 0.54
CA ASP A 42 7.35 17.69 -0.29
C ASP A 42 6.41 17.19 -1.41
N THR A 43 6.63 15.99 -1.91
CA THR A 43 5.75 15.29 -2.84
C THR A 43 4.32 15.10 -2.33
N SER A 44 4.11 15.14 -1.02
CA SER A 44 2.77 14.96 -0.41
C SER A 44 1.76 16.01 -0.87
N ARG A 45 2.23 17.19 -1.25
CA ARG A 45 1.38 18.27 -1.81
C ARG A 45 0.63 17.84 -3.07
N PHE A 46 1.13 16.82 -3.76
CA PHE A 46 0.64 16.41 -5.06
C PHE A 46 0.06 15.00 -5.08
N TRP A 47 0.01 14.29 -3.95
CA TRP A 47 -0.49 12.90 -3.93
C TRP A 47 -1.91 12.74 -4.47
N VAL A 48 -2.83 13.60 -4.03
CA VAL A 48 -4.23 13.57 -4.51
C VAL A 48 -4.30 13.89 -5.99
N LEU A 49 -3.62 14.95 -6.45
CA LEU A 49 -3.59 15.36 -7.86
C LEU A 49 -2.96 14.30 -8.77
N ALA A 50 -1.90 13.65 -8.30
CA ALA A 50 -1.29 12.54 -9.04
C ALA A 50 -2.26 11.36 -9.20
N GLN A 51 -3.01 11.03 -8.15
CA GLN A 51 -4.04 9.99 -8.21
C GLN A 51 -5.20 10.36 -9.14
N GLU A 52 -5.60 11.62 -9.20
CA GLU A 52 -6.58 12.13 -10.16
C GLU A 52 -6.13 11.86 -11.60
N LYS A 53 -4.88 12.22 -11.94
CA LYS A 53 -4.28 11.93 -13.24
C LYS A 53 -4.21 10.43 -13.54
N ILE A 54 -3.81 9.62 -12.57
CA ILE A 54 -3.79 8.16 -12.70
C ILE A 54 -5.18 7.62 -13.05
N ASN A 55 -6.24 8.22 -12.52
CA ASN A 55 -7.61 7.74 -12.66
C ASN A 55 -8.38 8.31 -13.87
N GLU A 56 -7.76 9.16 -14.69
CA GLU A 56 -8.40 9.76 -15.89
C GLU A 56 -8.97 8.71 -16.85
N ASP A 57 -8.33 7.55 -16.99
CA ASP A 57 -8.80 6.46 -17.84
C ASP A 57 -9.96 5.65 -17.24
N ARG A 58 -10.36 5.94 -16.00
CA ARG A 58 -11.46 5.30 -15.24
C ARG A 58 -11.33 3.78 -15.10
N LYS A 59 -10.13 3.23 -15.22
CA LYS A 59 -9.87 1.80 -15.03
C LYS A 59 -9.51 1.50 -13.58
N ILE A 60 -9.91 0.32 -13.13
CA ILE A 60 -9.51 -0.18 -11.81
C ILE A 60 -8.02 -0.50 -11.83
N LYS A 61 -7.30 0.06 -10.87
CA LYS A 61 -5.85 -0.15 -10.68
C LYS A 61 -5.56 -0.56 -9.25
N PHE A 62 -4.53 -1.36 -9.08
CA PHE A 62 -4.06 -1.82 -7.77
C PHE A 62 -2.68 -1.25 -7.50
N PHE A 63 -2.56 -0.59 -6.37
CA PHE A 63 -1.28 -0.03 -5.91
C PHE A 63 -0.89 -0.64 -4.57
N LYS A 64 0.39 -0.96 -4.42
CA LYS A 64 1.00 -1.22 -3.13
C LYS A 64 1.43 0.11 -2.52
N THR A 65 1.22 0.26 -1.23
CA THR A 65 1.79 1.37 -0.46
C THR A 65 2.26 0.90 0.90
N HIS A 66 3.23 1.59 1.48
CA HIS A 66 3.62 1.50 2.89
C HIS A 66 3.15 2.73 3.68
N ASN A 67 2.53 3.70 3.00
CA ASN A 67 2.14 4.96 3.61
C ASN A 67 1.09 4.75 4.70
N ALA A 68 1.22 5.46 5.80
CA ALA A 68 0.12 5.62 6.74
C ALA A 68 -1.00 6.47 6.11
N LEU A 69 -2.25 6.21 6.47
CA LEU A 69 -3.39 7.01 6.01
C LEU A 69 -3.55 8.25 6.90
N VAL A 70 -2.68 9.20 6.69
CA VAL A 70 -2.59 10.44 7.48
C VAL A 70 -2.52 11.67 6.57
N LYS A 71 -2.73 12.82 7.18
CA LYS A 71 -2.38 14.11 6.57
C LYS A 71 -0.94 14.46 6.90
N LEU A 72 -0.16 14.85 5.89
CA LEU A 72 1.13 15.50 6.09
C LEU A 72 0.95 17.00 5.91
N GLY A 73 0.99 17.75 7.02
CA GLY A 73 0.51 19.13 7.02
C GLY A 73 -0.97 19.18 6.65
N ASN A 74 -1.29 19.85 5.54
CA ASN A 74 -2.66 19.94 5.02
C ASN A 74 -2.95 18.95 3.87
N ASN A 75 -2.00 18.05 3.53
CA ASN A 75 -2.10 17.19 2.36
C ASN A 75 -2.59 15.80 2.74
N ASP A 76 -3.72 15.39 2.20
CA ASP A 76 -4.25 14.04 2.36
C ASP A 76 -3.45 13.05 1.51
N PHE A 77 -3.32 11.80 2.01
CA PHE A 77 -2.70 10.73 1.21
C PHE A 77 -3.56 10.34 0.01
N THR A 78 -4.86 10.31 0.16
CA THR A 78 -5.84 9.98 -0.88
C THR A 78 -7.20 10.61 -0.58
N SER A 79 -8.15 10.47 -1.51
CA SER A 79 -9.53 10.94 -1.37
C SER A 79 -10.54 9.85 -1.74
N ARG A 80 -11.81 10.05 -1.39
CA ARG A 80 -12.91 9.15 -1.77
C ARG A 80 -13.13 9.06 -3.28
N SER A 81 -12.81 10.13 -4.01
CA SER A 81 -12.91 10.15 -5.47
C SER A 81 -11.79 9.36 -6.14
N ASN A 82 -10.64 9.21 -5.47
CA ASN A 82 -9.46 8.59 -6.05
C ASN A 82 -9.29 7.12 -5.67
N SER A 83 -9.85 6.69 -4.54
CA SER A 83 -9.66 5.34 -4.02
C SER A 83 -11.02 4.70 -3.67
N LEU A 84 -11.27 3.52 -4.20
CA LEU A 84 -12.48 2.74 -3.88
C LEU A 84 -12.40 2.09 -2.50
N GLY A 85 -11.21 1.70 -2.06
CA GLY A 85 -10.97 1.04 -0.79
C GLY A 85 -9.55 0.50 -0.69
N GLY A 86 -9.26 -0.23 0.38
CA GLY A 86 -7.95 -0.80 0.61
C GLY A 86 -7.99 -2.18 1.26
N ILE A 87 -6.90 -2.91 1.12
CA ILE A 87 -6.64 -4.16 1.83
C ILE A 87 -5.41 -3.91 2.69
N TYR A 88 -5.59 -4.02 4.01
CA TYR A 88 -4.51 -3.85 4.98
C TYR A 88 -4.12 -5.21 5.56
N ILE A 89 -2.88 -5.62 5.35
CA ILE A 89 -2.35 -6.87 5.88
C ILE A 89 -1.55 -6.53 7.14
N VAL A 90 -2.06 -6.97 8.28
CA VAL A 90 -1.38 -6.84 9.58
C VAL A 90 -0.69 -8.14 9.94
N ARG A 91 0.50 -8.04 10.51
CA ARG A 91 1.27 -9.18 11.04
C ARG A 91 1.60 -8.94 12.50
N ASP A 92 1.72 -10.00 13.30
CA ASP A 92 2.19 -9.89 14.69
C ASP A 92 3.46 -9.04 14.77
N PRO A 93 3.46 -7.94 15.54
CA PRO A 93 4.59 -7.00 15.58
C PRO A 93 5.90 -7.67 16.04
N ARG A 94 5.85 -8.72 16.85
CA ARG A 94 7.03 -9.49 17.27
C ARG A 94 7.68 -10.17 16.06
N ASN A 95 6.87 -10.75 15.20
CA ASN A 95 7.34 -11.35 13.94
C ASN A 95 7.79 -10.29 12.92
N VAL A 96 7.28 -9.06 13.00
CA VAL A 96 7.73 -7.95 12.17
C VAL A 96 9.13 -7.50 12.60
N VAL A 97 9.40 -7.37 13.91
CA VAL A 97 10.74 -7.07 14.45
C VAL A 97 11.77 -8.07 13.94
N ASP A 98 11.47 -9.37 14.07
CA ASP A 98 12.37 -10.43 13.64
C ASP A 98 12.60 -10.42 12.11
N SER A 99 11.55 -10.20 11.32
CA SER A 99 11.65 -10.09 9.87
C SER A 99 12.46 -8.86 9.44
N MET A 100 12.26 -7.72 10.10
CA MET A 100 12.97 -6.48 9.85
C MET A 100 14.47 -6.61 10.20
N SER A 101 14.77 -7.22 11.35
CA SER A 101 16.13 -7.50 11.79
C SER A 101 16.90 -8.28 10.71
N ARG A 102 16.31 -9.35 10.20
CA ARG A 102 16.92 -10.17 9.13
C ARG A 102 17.05 -9.42 7.80
N HIS A 103 16.00 -8.71 7.40
CA HIS A 103 15.95 -8.02 6.10
C HIS A 103 16.97 -6.90 5.99
N PHE A 104 17.10 -6.08 7.05
CA PHE A 104 18.00 -4.94 7.08
C PHE A 104 19.36 -5.25 7.73
N GLN A 105 19.58 -6.50 8.18
CA GLN A 105 20.79 -6.93 8.86
C GLN A 105 21.14 -6.05 10.10
N ILE A 106 20.11 -5.74 10.89
CA ILE A 106 20.19 -4.97 12.14
C ILE A 106 19.78 -5.86 13.33
N ASN A 107 20.15 -5.49 14.54
CA ASN A 107 19.70 -6.21 15.72
C ASN A 107 18.22 -5.91 16.04
N HIS A 108 17.62 -6.71 16.92
CA HIS A 108 16.20 -6.59 17.30
C HIS A 108 15.89 -5.25 17.99
N ASP A 109 16.81 -4.73 18.83
CA ASP A 109 16.60 -3.44 19.49
C ASP A 109 16.50 -2.32 18.48
N LYS A 110 17.37 -2.31 17.47
CA LYS A 110 17.32 -1.33 16.39
C LYS A 110 16.07 -1.49 15.51
N ALA A 111 15.64 -2.71 15.24
CA ALA A 111 14.39 -2.97 14.53
C ALA A 111 13.18 -2.44 15.31
N LEU A 112 13.17 -2.63 16.64
CA LEU A 112 12.13 -2.12 17.53
C LEU A 112 12.12 -0.59 17.57
N GLU A 113 13.30 0.06 17.67
CA GLU A 113 13.40 1.53 17.56
C GLU A 113 12.74 2.07 16.27
N VAL A 114 13.07 1.46 15.12
CA VAL A 114 12.48 1.85 13.83
C VAL A 114 10.97 1.66 13.82
N MET A 115 10.47 0.54 14.37
CA MET A 115 9.02 0.28 14.45
C MET A 115 8.28 1.23 15.40
N GLN A 116 8.96 1.80 16.37
CA GLN A 116 8.40 2.77 17.32
C GLN A 116 8.55 4.23 16.86
N ASP A 117 9.37 4.49 15.86
CA ASP A 117 9.62 5.85 15.39
C ASP A 117 8.37 6.43 14.70
N LYS A 118 7.76 7.43 15.34
CA LYS A 118 6.58 8.13 14.82
C LYS A 118 6.86 8.98 13.58
N LYS A 119 8.13 9.25 13.29
CA LYS A 119 8.58 10.04 12.12
C LYS A 119 9.16 9.16 11.02
N ASN A 120 9.06 7.83 11.17
CA ASN A 120 9.62 6.88 10.22
C ASN A 120 9.03 7.08 8.82
N PHE A 121 9.90 7.07 7.82
CA PHE A 121 9.56 7.11 6.41
C PHE A 121 10.52 6.25 5.58
N THR A 122 10.13 5.93 4.37
CA THR A 122 10.99 5.23 3.40
C THR A 122 11.01 5.96 2.07
N TYR A 123 12.06 5.71 1.31
CA TYR A 123 12.27 6.16 -0.07
C TYR A 123 13.30 5.23 -0.73
N ASP A 124 13.60 5.41 -2.01
CA ASP A 124 14.66 4.65 -2.67
C ASP A 124 16.04 5.14 -2.21
N PHE A 125 16.63 4.49 -1.22
CA PHE A 125 17.93 4.86 -0.62
C PHE A 125 19.10 4.86 -1.62
N LYS A 126 18.94 4.25 -2.80
CA LYS A 126 19.94 4.32 -3.87
C LYS A 126 20.01 5.70 -4.52
N LYS A 127 18.94 6.47 -4.42
CA LYS A 127 18.81 7.83 -4.93
C LYS A 127 19.16 8.82 -3.81
N LYS A 128 20.45 9.13 -3.63
CA LYS A 128 20.91 10.05 -2.59
C LYS A 128 20.19 11.40 -2.67
N LYS A 129 19.47 11.79 -1.60
CA LYS A 129 18.71 13.05 -1.48
C LYS A 129 17.62 13.25 -2.57
N ASP A 130 17.13 12.20 -3.19
CA ASP A 130 15.95 12.25 -4.06
C ASP A 130 14.80 11.56 -3.33
N TYR A 131 13.90 12.34 -2.74
CA TYR A 131 12.74 11.88 -1.98
C TYR A 131 11.47 11.77 -2.84
N SER A 132 11.59 11.68 -4.15
CA SER A 132 10.44 11.56 -5.05
C SER A 132 9.55 10.35 -4.79
N ASP A 133 10.12 9.27 -4.24
CA ASP A 133 9.40 8.04 -3.86
C ASP A 133 9.06 8.01 -2.36
N TYR A 134 9.05 9.16 -1.69
CA TYR A 134 8.82 9.27 -0.26
C TYR A 134 7.48 8.66 0.17
N GLN A 135 7.52 7.81 1.20
CA GLN A 135 6.35 7.25 1.85
C GLN A 135 6.47 7.44 3.37
N PHE A 136 5.48 8.07 3.95
CA PHE A 136 5.41 8.27 5.39
C PHE A 136 4.84 7.03 6.07
N ILE A 137 5.69 6.29 6.78
CA ILE A 137 5.30 5.04 7.44
C ILE A 137 4.73 5.31 8.83
N SER A 138 5.35 6.21 9.61
CA SER A 138 5.12 6.39 11.04
C SER A 138 5.54 5.17 11.86
N SER A 139 5.18 5.10 13.14
CA SER A 139 5.35 3.87 13.91
C SER A 139 4.39 2.77 13.43
N TRP A 140 4.73 1.51 13.69
CA TRP A 140 3.88 0.37 13.35
C TRP A 140 2.46 0.52 13.89
N GLU A 141 2.33 0.95 15.16
CA GLU A 141 1.03 1.16 15.80
C GLU A 141 0.24 2.29 15.13
N LEU A 142 0.85 3.46 14.92
CA LEU A 142 0.18 4.61 14.33
C LEU A 142 -0.18 4.37 12.86
N ASN A 143 0.66 3.64 12.10
CA ASN A 143 0.31 3.21 10.76
C ASN A 143 -0.96 2.36 10.78
N TYR A 144 -1.00 1.30 11.59
CA TYR A 144 -2.18 0.45 11.74
C TYR A 144 -3.41 1.25 12.16
N GLN A 145 -3.30 2.11 13.18
CA GLN A 145 -4.41 2.93 13.67
C GLN A 145 -4.93 3.92 12.63
N SER A 146 -4.06 4.48 11.79
CA SER A 146 -4.45 5.41 10.74
C SER A 146 -5.39 4.78 9.71
N TRP A 147 -5.14 3.53 9.36
CA TRP A 147 -6.00 2.76 8.46
C TRP A 147 -7.25 2.23 9.16
N LYS A 148 -7.13 1.77 10.43
CA LYS A 148 -8.23 1.18 11.19
C LYS A 148 -9.31 2.17 11.55
N ASN A 149 -8.92 3.36 11.98
CA ASN A 149 -9.84 4.38 12.50
C ASN A 149 -10.29 5.38 11.43
N ASN A 150 -9.98 5.12 10.15
CA ASN A 150 -10.38 6.00 9.08
C ASN A 150 -11.87 5.91 8.78
N ASN A 151 -12.45 7.07 8.40
CA ASN A 151 -13.82 7.18 7.88
C ASN A 151 -13.85 7.48 6.37
N LEU A 152 -12.67 7.51 5.74
CA LEU A 152 -12.53 7.91 4.35
C LEU A 152 -12.89 6.78 3.39
N LEU A 153 -12.35 5.59 3.65
CA LEU A 153 -12.39 4.45 2.73
C LEU A 153 -12.82 3.16 3.46
N PRO A 154 -13.54 2.26 2.79
CA PRO A 154 -13.69 0.89 3.27
C PRO A 154 -12.35 0.15 3.21
N ILE A 155 -11.94 -0.44 4.34
CA ILE A 155 -10.70 -1.20 4.45
C ILE A 155 -11.00 -2.62 4.90
N LYS A 156 -10.51 -3.61 4.15
CA LYS A 156 -10.48 -5.02 4.55
C LYS A 156 -9.18 -5.29 5.30
N PHE A 157 -9.30 -5.60 6.60
CA PHE A 157 -8.15 -6.02 7.41
C PHE A 157 -7.97 -7.52 7.33
N LEU A 158 -6.74 -7.95 7.14
CA LEU A 158 -6.33 -9.36 7.06
C LEU A 158 -5.14 -9.59 7.98
N LYS A 159 -5.13 -10.71 8.70
CA LYS A 159 -3.93 -11.15 9.40
C LYS A 159 -3.02 -11.91 8.43
N TYR A 160 -1.75 -11.61 8.48
CA TYR A 160 -0.76 -12.34 7.69
C TYR A 160 -0.75 -13.84 8.02
N GLU A 161 -0.96 -14.17 9.28
CA GLU A 161 -1.02 -15.54 9.78
C GLU A 161 -2.19 -16.33 9.15
N ASP A 162 -3.36 -15.70 9.01
CA ASP A 162 -4.54 -16.30 8.36
C ASP A 162 -4.30 -16.53 6.86
N LEU A 163 -3.53 -15.62 6.21
CA LEU A 163 -3.11 -15.82 4.81
C LEU A 163 -2.25 -17.06 4.61
N LEU A 164 -1.46 -17.46 5.62
CA LEU A 164 -0.62 -18.65 5.56
C LEU A 164 -1.41 -19.92 5.84
N SER A 165 -2.31 -19.91 6.83
CA SER A 165 -3.05 -21.10 7.27
C SER A 165 -4.31 -21.37 6.43
N GLU A 166 -5.00 -20.32 5.99
CA GLU A 166 -6.31 -20.36 5.35
C GLU A 166 -6.32 -19.63 4.00
N THR A 167 -5.24 -19.76 3.23
CA THR A 167 -4.97 -19.00 1.99
C THR A 167 -6.18 -18.89 1.07
N PHE A 168 -6.87 -20.01 0.82
CA PHE A 168 -8.02 -20.04 -0.10
C PHE A 168 -9.19 -19.18 0.42
N PHE A 169 -9.55 -19.35 1.69
CA PHE A 169 -10.69 -18.62 2.28
C PHE A 169 -10.41 -17.13 2.36
N VAL A 170 -9.20 -16.75 2.80
CA VAL A 170 -8.79 -15.33 2.85
C VAL A 170 -8.75 -14.72 1.45
N PHE A 171 -8.26 -15.46 0.45
CA PHE A 171 -8.26 -14.99 -0.93
C PHE A 171 -9.67 -14.79 -1.47
N LYS A 172 -10.59 -15.73 -1.19
CA LYS A 172 -12.01 -15.58 -1.54
C LYS A 172 -12.63 -14.33 -0.93
N GLU A 173 -12.41 -14.09 0.37
CA GLU A 173 -12.89 -12.87 1.04
C GLU A 173 -12.34 -11.57 0.41
N ILE A 174 -11.08 -11.57 -0.04
CA ILE A 174 -10.47 -10.45 -0.75
C ILE A 174 -11.22 -10.19 -2.06
N ILE A 175 -11.47 -11.23 -2.85
CA ILE A 175 -12.17 -11.12 -4.13
C ILE A 175 -13.61 -10.62 -3.90
N GLU A 176 -14.32 -11.16 -2.94
CA GLU A 176 -15.67 -10.71 -2.58
C GLU A 176 -15.69 -9.24 -2.16
N PHE A 177 -14.72 -8.80 -1.36
CA PHE A 177 -14.58 -7.41 -0.97
C PHE A 177 -14.35 -6.48 -2.16
N ILE A 178 -13.42 -6.84 -3.07
CA ILE A 178 -13.15 -6.04 -4.27
C ILE A 178 -14.37 -6.02 -5.20
N ASN A 179 -15.02 -7.16 -5.42
CA ASN A 179 -16.23 -7.24 -6.23
C ASN A 179 -17.34 -6.33 -5.68
N LYS A 180 -17.50 -6.28 -4.35
CA LYS A 180 -18.43 -5.34 -3.70
C LYS A 180 -18.08 -3.89 -3.98
N LEU A 181 -16.79 -3.52 -3.92
CA LEU A 181 -16.33 -2.15 -4.19
C LEU A 181 -16.53 -1.73 -5.66
N THR A 182 -16.40 -2.68 -6.58
CA THR A 182 -16.45 -2.43 -8.01
C THR A 182 -17.81 -2.72 -8.64
N ASN A 183 -18.82 -3.09 -7.83
CA ASN A 183 -20.14 -3.56 -8.27
C ASN A 183 -20.05 -4.73 -9.26
N ASN A 184 -18.99 -5.53 -9.17
CA ASN A 184 -18.81 -6.70 -10.02
C ASN A 184 -19.54 -7.90 -9.41
N LYS A 185 -20.43 -8.56 -10.19
CA LYS A 185 -21.22 -9.72 -9.75
C LYS A 185 -20.54 -11.07 -10.02
N SER A 186 -19.31 -11.08 -10.56
CA SER A 186 -18.59 -12.33 -10.80
C SER A 186 -18.28 -13.04 -9.46
N GLY A 187 -18.78 -14.26 -9.32
CA GLY A 187 -18.49 -15.10 -8.18
C GLY A 187 -17.11 -15.78 -8.33
N PHE A 188 -16.49 -16.11 -7.19
CA PHE A 188 -15.31 -16.96 -7.14
C PHE A 188 -15.75 -18.38 -6.70
N SER A 189 -15.62 -19.36 -7.59
CA SER A 189 -15.86 -20.78 -7.28
C SER A 189 -14.55 -21.54 -7.26
N ARG A 190 -14.48 -22.56 -6.41
CA ARG A 190 -13.42 -23.56 -6.42
C ARG A 190 -13.88 -24.67 -7.36
N GLU A 191 -13.38 -24.67 -8.59
CA GLU A 191 -13.41 -25.86 -9.46
C GLU A 191 -12.18 -26.71 -9.23
#